data_a513bec23057022139e3f372c6f5ed02
#
_entry.id   a513bec23057022139e3f372c6f5ed02
#
_cell.length_a   1.000
_cell.length_b   1.000
_cell.length_c   1.000
_cell.angle_alpha   90.00
_cell.angle_beta   90.00
_cell.angle_gamma   90.00
#
_symmetry.space_group_name_H-M   'P 1'
#
loop_
_entity.id
_entity.type
_entity.pdbx_description
1 polymer ?
#
loop_
_entity_poly.entity_id
_entity_poly.type
_entity_poly.pdbx_seq_one_letter_code
_entity_poly.pdbx_strand_id
1 'polypeptide(L)'
;MVKKYFTMLLLSFLGSGFLFAQIKVSAQFEGGNIQDFKIKDTSRIKLSDKDSIIILSAQILSRPDPRNPIDTSLSPSARWYYFKLTGVKGKQMFIKVPNSEVIRPFYSYDNKVFQRLEKSENVIKGTINKVFTKDTVYFSHFIPYLYSRIVEKVSQWSQHPDVKKEVIGKSSQGRDIFMLTITSNNNNKEPKKVIWIHGRSHPSESPASWHLEGMIEQLLNNSEYSKALRENCIFYIVPFINPDGVYGGYSRSIANGVNIEINWDRPDSLTMPEVKVLKKTLENVLSKNNIDVFLNMHSQIANSVTYWIHDAKSTTPDFFRKQVLFSNLTINGNPYYKSEHQSFSAIAPRYAEGWIWNKVGEKSMALTFETPYTYYNENPTGEWVSIENLYELAKHSLYAISDYLLLNAHERVVVDNPIVSKQKLSLNNDSKIMFIGDNYIQSSKDNAKITYQTPVLKQGKYEVYKWIAGECMEVSKNGENIWQKCDEINIRRDKKVKYRIKLENSGDKADALLFVRKSN
;
A
#
# COMPACT_ATOMS: atom_id res chain seq x y z
N MET A 1 -18.85 37.16 -15.95
CA MET A 1 -19.79 37.10 -17.10
C MET A 1 -19.06 36.56 -18.32
N VAL A 2 -19.68 35.71 -19.06
CA VAL A 2 -19.44 35.04 -20.34
C VAL A 2 -19.08 33.57 -20.15
N LYS A 3 -20.12 32.72 -20.15
CA LYS A 3 -20.10 31.30 -20.45
C LYS A 3 -19.78 31.14 -21.94
N LYS A 4 -18.65 30.48 -22.28
CA LYS A 4 -18.43 29.97 -23.64
C LYS A 4 -18.85 28.53 -23.68
N TYR A 5 -19.99 28.24 -24.28
CA TYR A 5 -20.39 26.93 -24.75
C TYR A 5 -19.58 26.59 -26.00
N PHE A 6 -18.81 25.50 -25.96
CA PHE A 6 -18.20 24.93 -27.16
C PHE A 6 -19.18 23.93 -27.74
N THR A 7 -19.93 24.35 -28.72
CA THR A 7 -20.79 23.51 -29.55
C THR A 7 -19.90 22.90 -30.65
N MET A 8 -19.65 21.62 -30.60
CA MET A 8 -18.89 20.91 -31.63
C MET A 8 -19.81 20.56 -32.81
N LEU A 9 -19.59 21.22 -33.92
CA LEU A 9 -20.31 21.01 -35.20
C LEU A 9 -19.94 19.65 -35.80
N LEU A 10 -20.94 18.80 -36.06
CA LEU A 10 -20.82 17.53 -36.74
C LEU A 10 -20.90 17.77 -38.27
N LEU A 11 -19.86 17.41 -38.99
CA LEU A 11 -19.94 17.25 -40.45
C LEU A 11 -20.56 15.87 -40.74
N SER A 12 -21.75 15.89 -41.31
CA SER A 12 -22.48 14.72 -41.81
C SER A 12 -21.97 14.32 -43.19
N PHE A 13 -21.43 13.10 -43.30
CA PHE A 13 -21.36 12.42 -44.59
C PHE A 13 -22.64 11.59 -44.80
N LEU A 14 -23.49 12.04 -45.74
CA LEU A 14 -24.63 11.30 -46.23
C LEU A 14 -24.16 10.18 -47.18
N GLY A 15 -24.23 8.94 -46.70
CA GLY A 15 -24.04 7.76 -47.52
C GLY A 15 -24.71 6.56 -46.85
N SER A 16 -25.87 6.14 -47.38
CA SER A 16 -26.66 4.92 -47.15
C SER A 16 -26.98 4.57 -45.67
N GLY A 17 -28.25 4.72 -45.33
CA GLY A 17 -28.84 4.59 -44.01
C GLY A 17 -28.66 3.25 -43.31
N PHE A 18 -27.72 3.20 -42.41
CA PHE A 18 -27.75 2.36 -41.22
C PHE A 18 -27.50 3.26 -40.03
N LEU A 19 -28.47 3.41 -39.15
CA LEU A 19 -28.34 4.04 -37.83
C LEU A 19 -27.36 3.19 -36.99
N PHE A 20 -26.08 3.37 -37.21
CA PHE A 20 -25.11 2.87 -36.24
C PHE A 20 -25.27 3.69 -34.97
N ALA A 21 -25.59 3.05 -33.85
CA ALA A 21 -25.50 3.70 -32.57
C ALA A 21 -24.13 4.38 -32.46
N GLN A 22 -24.12 5.71 -32.44
CA GLN A 22 -22.90 6.50 -32.39
C GLN A 22 -22.15 6.18 -31.14
N ILE A 23 -20.89 5.77 -31.24
CA ILE A 23 -20.08 5.56 -30.06
C ILE A 23 -19.83 6.92 -29.39
N LYS A 24 -20.17 6.99 -28.10
CA LYS A 24 -19.94 8.18 -27.28
C LYS A 24 -18.94 7.82 -26.19
N VAL A 25 -18.07 8.76 -25.89
CA VAL A 25 -17.13 8.67 -24.78
C VAL A 25 -17.43 9.77 -23.76
N SER A 26 -17.28 9.45 -22.47
CA SER A 26 -17.41 10.42 -21.38
C SER A 26 -16.46 10.07 -20.26
N ALA A 27 -15.89 11.10 -19.64
CA ALA A 27 -15.17 11.04 -18.35
C ALA A 27 -15.71 12.14 -17.40
N GLN A 28 -16.94 12.61 -17.61
CA GLN A 28 -17.58 13.66 -16.78
C GLN A 28 -18.27 13.00 -15.57
N PHE A 29 -17.46 12.40 -14.72
CA PHE A 29 -17.87 11.82 -13.44
C PHE A 29 -16.66 11.82 -12.50
N GLU A 30 -16.88 11.55 -11.24
CA GLU A 30 -15.82 11.52 -10.22
C GLU A 30 -14.67 10.59 -10.62
N GLY A 31 -13.44 11.11 -10.57
CA GLY A 31 -12.23 10.37 -10.95
C GLY A 31 -12.06 10.17 -12.46
N GLY A 32 -13.01 10.61 -13.27
CA GLY A 32 -12.96 10.46 -14.72
C GLY A 32 -11.81 11.23 -15.36
N ASN A 33 -11.11 10.58 -16.29
CA ASN A 33 -9.99 11.18 -17.01
C ASN A 33 -9.92 10.67 -18.45
N ILE A 34 -10.00 11.58 -19.37
CA ILE A 34 -9.72 11.46 -20.78
C ILE A 34 -9.44 12.85 -21.35
N GLN A 35 -8.48 12.95 -22.25
CA GLN A 35 -8.20 14.18 -22.99
C GLN A 35 -8.87 14.15 -24.36
N ASP A 36 -8.75 13.03 -25.06
CA ASP A 36 -9.17 12.90 -26.47
C ASP A 36 -9.61 11.47 -26.78
N PHE A 37 -10.58 11.37 -27.69
CA PHE A 37 -11.06 10.11 -28.27
C PHE A 37 -11.18 10.28 -29.79
N LYS A 38 -10.43 9.47 -30.53
CA LYS A 38 -10.46 9.50 -32.01
C LYS A 38 -10.75 8.11 -32.55
N ILE A 39 -11.82 7.98 -33.31
CA ILE A 39 -12.05 6.82 -34.17
C ILE A 39 -11.07 6.93 -35.33
N LYS A 40 -10.28 5.89 -35.55
CA LYS A 40 -9.26 5.82 -36.57
C LYS A 40 -9.76 5.09 -37.83
N ASP A 41 -10.53 4.03 -37.61
CA ASP A 41 -11.10 3.22 -38.68
C ASP A 41 -12.35 2.50 -38.20
N THR A 42 -13.22 2.20 -39.17
CA THR A 42 -14.43 1.38 -38.96
C THR A 42 -14.59 0.46 -40.16
N SER A 43 -14.60 -0.84 -39.92
CA SER A 43 -14.84 -1.85 -40.94
C SER A 43 -15.95 -2.81 -40.51
N ARG A 44 -16.58 -3.45 -41.51
CA ARG A 44 -17.58 -4.49 -41.31
C ARG A 44 -17.09 -5.78 -41.92
N ILE A 45 -16.98 -6.82 -41.13
CA ILE A 45 -16.64 -8.15 -41.60
C ILE A 45 -17.92 -9.00 -41.60
N LYS A 46 -18.25 -9.58 -42.75
CA LYS A 46 -19.34 -10.54 -42.93
C LYS A 46 -18.86 -11.89 -42.38
N LEU A 47 -19.54 -12.42 -41.36
CA LEU A 47 -19.24 -13.72 -40.77
C LEU A 47 -20.03 -14.85 -41.46
N SER A 48 -21.25 -14.52 -41.95
CA SER A 48 -22.12 -15.38 -42.71
C SER A 48 -23.11 -14.54 -43.52
N ASP A 49 -24.00 -15.14 -44.27
CA ASP A 49 -25.01 -14.39 -45.04
C ASP A 49 -25.97 -13.60 -44.15
N LYS A 50 -26.14 -14.01 -42.90
CA LYS A 50 -27.04 -13.36 -41.93
C LYS A 50 -26.31 -12.64 -40.80
N ASP A 51 -24.97 -12.77 -40.68
CA ASP A 51 -24.23 -12.25 -39.57
C ASP A 51 -23.00 -11.45 -39.99
N SER A 52 -22.74 -10.36 -39.28
CA SER A 52 -21.57 -9.52 -39.53
C SER A 52 -21.15 -8.82 -38.23
N ILE A 53 -19.85 -8.66 -38.04
CA ILE A 53 -19.28 -7.92 -36.93
C ILE A 53 -18.72 -6.56 -37.38
N ILE A 54 -18.94 -5.55 -36.60
CA ILE A 54 -18.33 -4.24 -36.79
C ILE A 54 -17.03 -4.20 -35.99
N ILE A 55 -15.95 -3.91 -36.71
CA ILE A 55 -14.63 -3.68 -36.12
C ILE A 55 -14.40 -2.19 -36.08
N LEU A 56 -14.04 -1.68 -34.89
CA LEU A 56 -13.76 -0.28 -34.69
C LEU A 56 -12.40 -0.09 -34.07
N SER A 57 -11.54 0.67 -34.74
CA SER A 57 -10.25 1.09 -34.22
C SER A 57 -10.34 2.52 -33.67
N ALA A 58 -9.89 2.72 -32.44
CA ALA A 58 -9.91 4.01 -31.77
C ALA A 58 -8.63 4.28 -30.99
N GLN A 59 -8.34 5.54 -30.74
CA GLN A 59 -7.28 6.00 -29.86
C GLN A 59 -7.85 6.86 -28.76
N ILE A 60 -7.39 6.63 -27.53
CA ILE A 60 -7.76 7.38 -26.34
C ILE A 60 -6.49 7.94 -25.71
N LEU A 61 -6.48 9.23 -25.40
CA LEU A 61 -5.40 9.88 -24.66
C LEU A 61 -5.88 10.25 -23.27
N SER A 62 -5.09 9.89 -22.27
CA SER A 62 -5.30 10.40 -20.91
C SER A 62 -4.99 11.90 -20.86
N ARG A 63 -5.79 12.63 -20.12
CA ARG A 63 -5.54 14.05 -19.83
C ARG A 63 -4.33 14.17 -18.91
N PRO A 64 -3.30 14.93 -19.25
CA PRO A 64 -2.20 15.21 -18.36
C PRO A 64 -2.66 16.03 -17.16
N ASP A 65 -1.94 15.92 -16.06
CA ASP A 65 -2.09 16.81 -14.91
C ASP A 65 -1.82 18.26 -15.34
N PRO A 66 -2.33 19.27 -14.61
CA PRO A 66 -1.93 20.65 -14.83
C PRO A 66 -0.43 20.84 -14.63
N ARG A 67 0.16 21.86 -15.27
CA ARG A 67 1.57 22.22 -15.02
C ARG A 67 1.74 22.66 -13.57
N ASN A 68 2.83 22.19 -12.95
CA ASN A 68 3.20 22.63 -11.61
C ASN A 68 3.66 24.11 -11.66
N PRO A 69 2.97 25.02 -10.97
CA PRO A 69 3.33 26.44 -10.98
C PRO A 69 4.56 26.76 -10.11
N ILE A 70 4.92 25.86 -9.19
CA ILE A 70 6.04 26.03 -8.26
C ILE A 70 7.34 25.45 -8.87
N ASP A 71 7.20 24.40 -9.68
CA ASP A 71 8.33 23.73 -10.31
C ASP A 71 7.98 23.35 -11.76
N THR A 72 8.30 24.25 -12.68
CA THR A 72 7.99 24.11 -14.10
C THR A 72 8.88 23.10 -14.84
N SER A 73 9.94 22.60 -14.20
CA SER A 73 10.80 21.52 -14.74
C SER A 73 10.11 20.17 -14.73
N LEU A 74 9.12 19.97 -13.85
CA LEU A 74 8.37 18.74 -13.76
C LEU A 74 7.34 18.64 -14.89
N SER A 75 7.48 17.60 -15.70
CA SER A 75 6.49 17.31 -16.76
C SER A 75 5.16 16.85 -16.17
N PRO A 76 4.01 17.37 -16.67
CA PRO A 76 2.71 16.87 -16.27
C PRO A 76 2.54 15.37 -16.50
N SER A 77 2.06 14.65 -15.49
CA SER A 77 1.81 13.21 -15.60
C SER A 77 0.46 12.93 -16.28
N ALA A 78 0.39 11.86 -17.08
CA ALA A 78 -0.82 11.46 -17.81
C ALA A 78 -1.07 9.94 -17.66
N ARG A 79 -0.85 9.40 -16.46
CA ARG A 79 -0.92 7.95 -16.19
C ARG A 79 -2.33 7.44 -16.02
N TRP A 80 -3.18 8.18 -15.30
CA TRP A 80 -4.54 7.78 -14.98
C TRP A 80 -5.46 7.95 -16.19
N TYR A 81 -6.29 6.94 -16.45
CA TYR A 81 -7.47 7.03 -17.30
C TYR A 81 -8.63 6.29 -16.65
N TYR A 82 -9.81 6.88 -16.76
CA TYR A 82 -11.06 6.31 -16.32
C TYR A 82 -12.18 6.94 -17.11
N PHE A 83 -12.83 6.16 -17.97
CA PHE A 83 -13.81 6.67 -18.93
C PHE A 83 -14.90 5.65 -19.23
N LYS A 84 -16.00 6.16 -19.77
CA LYS A 84 -17.17 5.40 -20.19
C LYS A 84 -17.31 5.46 -21.72
N LEU A 85 -17.58 4.32 -22.35
CA LEU A 85 -18.02 4.20 -23.73
C LEU A 85 -19.46 3.72 -23.76
N THR A 86 -20.26 4.24 -24.72
CA THR A 86 -21.60 3.76 -25.04
C THR A 86 -21.73 3.50 -26.54
N GLY A 87 -22.70 2.69 -26.95
CA GLY A 87 -22.87 2.31 -28.34
C GLY A 87 -21.96 1.16 -28.77
N VAL A 88 -21.41 0.35 -27.84
CA VAL A 88 -20.36 -0.64 -28.13
C VAL A 88 -20.85 -2.09 -28.22
N LYS A 89 -22.12 -2.37 -27.88
CA LYS A 89 -22.65 -3.75 -27.88
C LYS A 89 -22.47 -4.44 -29.24
N GLY A 90 -21.89 -5.65 -29.23
CA GLY A 90 -21.67 -6.48 -30.39
C GLY A 90 -20.58 -5.97 -31.36
N LYS A 91 -19.83 -4.94 -30.98
CA LYS A 91 -18.73 -4.41 -31.77
C LYS A 91 -17.39 -4.93 -31.27
N GLN A 92 -16.50 -5.31 -32.19
CA GLN A 92 -15.09 -5.58 -31.88
C GLN A 92 -14.35 -4.26 -31.78
N MET A 93 -13.90 -3.94 -30.59
CA MET A 93 -13.19 -2.70 -30.31
C MET A 93 -11.69 -2.93 -30.23
N PHE A 94 -10.92 -2.21 -31.08
CA PHE A 94 -9.48 -2.08 -30.96
C PHE A 94 -9.17 -0.68 -30.44
N ILE A 95 -8.89 -0.56 -29.15
CA ILE A 95 -8.61 0.73 -28.53
C ILE A 95 -7.13 0.81 -28.19
N LYS A 96 -6.46 1.88 -28.62
CA LYS A 96 -5.08 2.20 -28.24
C LYS A 96 -5.07 3.31 -27.21
N VAL A 97 -4.39 3.07 -26.08
CA VAL A 97 -4.09 4.05 -25.03
C VAL A 97 -2.58 4.23 -24.98
N PRO A 98 -1.99 5.14 -25.78
CA PRO A 98 -0.54 5.21 -26.02
C PRO A 98 0.28 5.48 -24.76
N ASN A 99 -0.26 6.23 -23.81
CA ASN A 99 0.36 6.58 -22.55
C ASN A 99 -0.03 5.67 -21.37
N SER A 100 -0.60 4.49 -21.66
CA SER A 100 -0.87 3.48 -20.62
C SER A 100 0.43 2.91 -20.06
N GLU A 101 0.56 2.92 -18.76
CA GLU A 101 1.69 2.29 -18.04
C GLU A 101 1.38 0.87 -17.56
N VAL A 102 0.10 0.47 -17.62
CA VAL A 102 -0.36 -0.85 -17.17
C VAL A 102 -0.68 -1.79 -18.32
N ILE A 103 -0.54 -3.08 -18.06
CA ILE A 103 -1.04 -4.16 -18.90
C ILE A 103 -2.31 -4.74 -18.27
N ARG A 104 -3.22 -5.26 -19.11
CA ARG A 104 -4.50 -5.81 -18.70
C ARG A 104 -5.27 -4.88 -17.75
N PRO A 105 -5.62 -3.64 -18.20
CA PRO A 105 -6.43 -2.72 -17.40
C PRO A 105 -7.80 -3.32 -17.08
N PHE A 106 -8.58 -2.59 -16.30
CA PHE A 106 -9.88 -3.05 -15.86
C PHE A 106 -11.03 -2.47 -16.71
N TYR A 107 -12.10 -3.24 -16.82
CA TYR A 107 -13.36 -2.77 -17.37
C TYR A 107 -14.54 -3.16 -16.48
N SER A 108 -15.66 -2.45 -16.62
CA SER A 108 -16.89 -2.71 -15.89
C SER A 108 -18.09 -2.37 -16.77
N TYR A 109 -19.19 -3.12 -16.64
CA TYR A 109 -20.45 -2.80 -17.30
C TYR A 109 -21.42 -1.99 -16.44
N ASP A 110 -21.21 -1.92 -15.15
CA ASP A 110 -22.09 -1.27 -14.16
C ASP A 110 -21.40 -0.22 -13.30
N ASN A 111 -20.10 0.00 -13.54
CA ASN A 111 -19.25 0.89 -12.75
C ASN A 111 -19.10 0.51 -11.28
N LYS A 112 -19.38 -0.73 -10.93
CA LYS A 112 -19.30 -1.28 -9.57
C LYS A 112 -18.38 -2.49 -9.51
N VAL A 113 -18.64 -3.47 -10.37
CA VAL A 113 -17.84 -4.70 -10.47
C VAL A 113 -16.87 -4.55 -11.65
N PHE A 114 -15.60 -4.48 -11.33
CA PHE A 114 -14.52 -4.35 -12.31
C PHE A 114 -13.86 -5.71 -12.56
N GLN A 115 -13.60 -6.00 -13.82
CA GLN A 115 -12.93 -7.20 -14.30
C GLN A 115 -11.66 -6.80 -15.03
N ARG A 116 -10.58 -7.55 -14.80
CA ARG A 116 -9.34 -7.36 -15.55
C ARG A 116 -9.49 -7.93 -16.94
N LEU A 117 -9.00 -7.24 -17.98
CA LEU A 117 -8.96 -7.76 -19.34
C LEU A 117 -8.18 -9.08 -19.40
N GLU A 118 -8.63 -10.01 -20.22
CA GLU A 118 -7.90 -11.23 -20.48
C GLU A 118 -6.59 -10.97 -21.24
N LYS A 119 -5.63 -11.90 -21.14
CA LYS A 119 -4.33 -11.76 -21.80
C LYS A 119 -4.49 -11.62 -23.33
N SER A 120 -5.44 -12.33 -23.93
CA SER A 120 -5.78 -12.24 -25.35
C SER A 120 -6.43 -10.90 -25.75
N GLU A 121 -7.05 -10.22 -24.78
CA GLU A 121 -7.71 -8.92 -25.00
C GLU A 121 -6.76 -7.72 -24.80
N ASN A 122 -5.55 -7.97 -24.25
CA ASN A 122 -4.49 -6.98 -24.08
C ASN A 122 -3.12 -7.60 -24.41
N VAL A 123 -2.90 -7.92 -25.67
CA VAL A 123 -1.66 -8.57 -26.15
C VAL A 123 -0.47 -7.62 -26.06
N ILE A 124 -0.70 -6.34 -26.30
CA ILE A 124 0.31 -5.29 -26.24
C ILE A 124 -0.12 -4.25 -25.21
N LYS A 125 0.83 -3.80 -24.36
CA LYS A 125 0.61 -2.72 -23.40
C LYS A 125 -0.08 -1.52 -24.05
N GLY A 126 -1.13 -1.02 -23.40
CA GLY A 126 -1.91 0.11 -23.92
C GLY A 126 -2.84 -0.23 -25.07
N THR A 127 -3.18 -1.50 -25.30
CA THR A 127 -4.21 -1.90 -26.28
C THR A 127 -5.35 -2.64 -25.59
N ILE A 128 -6.55 -2.51 -26.15
CA ILE A 128 -7.75 -3.23 -25.75
C ILE A 128 -8.34 -3.84 -27.02
N ASN A 129 -8.55 -5.15 -27.03
CA ASN A 129 -9.13 -5.87 -28.14
C ASN A 129 -10.27 -6.77 -27.63
N LYS A 130 -11.50 -6.28 -27.68
CA LYS A 130 -12.64 -6.98 -27.05
C LYS A 130 -13.96 -6.74 -27.79
N VAL A 131 -14.81 -7.76 -27.83
CA VAL A 131 -16.24 -7.64 -28.16
C VAL A 131 -17.01 -7.41 -26.89
N PHE A 132 -17.83 -6.34 -26.84
CA PHE A 132 -18.63 -6.04 -25.65
C PHE A 132 -20.02 -6.61 -25.78
N THR A 133 -20.51 -7.23 -24.69
CA THR A 133 -21.84 -7.84 -24.60
C THR A 133 -22.92 -6.84 -24.18
N LYS A 134 -22.53 -5.71 -23.56
CA LYS A 134 -23.44 -4.63 -23.17
C LYS A 134 -23.10 -3.33 -23.91
N ASP A 135 -24.07 -2.44 -23.99
CA ASP A 135 -23.91 -1.18 -24.73
C ASP A 135 -23.00 -0.17 -24.03
N THR A 136 -22.98 -0.19 -22.71
CA THR A 136 -22.14 0.68 -21.88
C THR A 136 -21.01 -0.12 -21.25
N VAL A 137 -19.79 0.43 -21.30
CA VAL A 137 -18.61 -0.12 -20.63
C VAL A 137 -17.77 1.02 -20.06
N TYR A 138 -17.24 0.79 -18.88
CA TYR A 138 -16.25 1.65 -18.21
C TYR A 138 -14.88 0.99 -18.29
N PHE A 139 -13.85 1.79 -18.50
CA PHE A 139 -12.45 1.38 -18.47
C PHE A 139 -11.67 2.18 -17.47
N SER A 140 -10.75 1.54 -16.76
CA SER A 140 -9.86 2.21 -15.82
C SER A 140 -8.47 1.59 -15.78
N HIS A 141 -7.49 2.43 -15.45
CA HIS A 141 -6.10 2.04 -15.22
C HIS A 141 -5.98 0.91 -14.17
N PHE A 142 -6.66 1.07 -13.06
CA PHE A 142 -6.87 0.08 -12.01
C PHE A 142 -8.30 0.24 -11.47
N ILE A 143 -8.78 -0.67 -10.61
CA ILE A 143 -10.09 -0.55 -9.97
C ILE A 143 -10.14 0.79 -9.23
N PRO A 144 -11.04 1.71 -9.59
CA PRO A 144 -11.10 3.02 -8.98
C PRO A 144 -11.40 2.94 -7.48
N TYR A 145 -10.67 3.74 -6.71
CA TYR A 145 -10.98 4.01 -5.31
C TYR A 145 -11.23 5.51 -5.17
N LEU A 146 -12.48 5.90 -5.17
CA LEU A 146 -12.92 7.29 -5.31
C LEU A 146 -13.06 8.00 -3.96
N TYR A 147 -13.18 9.34 -3.99
CA TYR A 147 -13.40 10.12 -2.79
C TYR A 147 -14.78 9.83 -2.16
N SER A 148 -15.82 9.65 -2.99
CA SER A 148 -17.14 9.21 -2.50
C SER A 148 -17.07 7.89 -1.71
N ARG A 149 -16.25 6.92 -2.16
CA ARG A 149 -16.02 5.67 -1.43
C ARG A 149 -15.38 5.90 -0.07
N ILE A 150 -14.33 6.73 0.01
CA ILE A 150 -13.67 6.96 1.31
C ILE A 150 -14.60 7.68 2.29
N VAL A 151 -15.43 8.62 1.82
CA VAL A 151 -16.45 9.28 2.66
C VAL A 151 -17.42 8.24 3.24
N GLU A 152 -17.90 7.31 2.42
CA GLU A 152 -18.77 6.21 2.85
C GLU A 152 -18.07 5.30 3.85
N LYS A 153 -16.86 4.82 3.51
CA LYS A 153 -16.07 3.90 4.35
C LYS A 153 -15.71 4.52 5.71
N VAL A 154 -15.26 5.76 5.74
CA VAL A 154 -14.96 6.47 6.99
C VAL A 154 -16.22 6.60 7.86
N SER A 155 -17.40 6.79 7.25
CA SER A 155 -18.67 6.79 7.98
C SER A 155 -19.02 5.40 8.55
N GLN A 156 -18.78 4.34 7.78
CA GLN A 156 -19.00 2.95 8.23
C GLN A 156 -18.03 2.57 9.35
N TRP A 157 -16.73 2.79 9.16
CA TRP A 157 -15.70 2.46 10.16
C TRP A 157 -15.89 3.21 11.47
N SER A 158 -16.36 4.45 11.41
CA SER A 158 -16.63 5.26 12.61
C SER A 158 -17.78 4.74 13.49
N GLN A 159 -18.51 3.72 13.05
CA GLN A 159 -19.49 3.02 13.90
C GLN A 159 -18.83 2.02 14.85
N HIS A 160 -17.57 1.63 14.60
CA HIS A 160 -16.86 0.74 15.52
C HIS A 160 -16.46 1.51 16.79
N PRO A 161 -16.66 0.95 18.01
CA PRO A 161 -16.42 1.68 19.27
C PRO A 161 -14.96 2.10 19.48
N ASP A 162 -14.01 1.41 18.85
CA ASP A 162 -12.58 1.70 18.95
C ASP A 162 -12.11 2.70 17.86
N VAL A 163 -13.02 3.32 17.11
CA VAL A 163 -12.68 4.27 16.04
C VAL A 163 -13.19 5.66 16.36
N LYS A 164 -12.26 6.61 16.39
CA LYS A 164 -12.59 8.04 16.36
C LYS A 164 -12.31 8.60 14.96
N LYS A 165 -13.32 9.19 14.33
CA LYS A 165 -13.19 9.94 13.08
C LYS A 165 -13.00 11.42 13.36
N GLU A 166 -12.06 12.06 12.65
CA GLU A 166 -11.84 13.51 12.69
C GLU A 166 -11.66 14.06 11.27
N VAL A 167 -12.16 15.26 11.02
CA VAL A 167 -11.80 16.07 9.87
C VAL A 167 -10.63 16.94 10.31
N ILE A 168 -9.41 16.58 9.90
CA ILE A 168 -8.18 17.27 10.32
C ILE A 168 -7.92 18.55 9.54
N GLY A 169 -8.61 18.73 8.41
CA GLY A 169 -8.56 19.92 7.58
C GLY A 169 -9.29 19.76 6.27
N LYS A 170 -9.07 20.72 5.39
CA LYS A 170 -9.65 20.78 4.05
C LYS A 170 -8.55 20.80 2.99
N SER A 171 -8.82 20.17 1.86
CA SER A 171 -8.00 20.29 0.65
C SER A 171 -8.13 21.67 0.01
N SER A 172 -7.32 21.93 -1.01
CA SER A 172 -7.32 23.19 -1.77
C SER A 172 -8.67 23.53 -2.39
N GLN A 173 -9.52 22.54 -2.72
CA GLN A 173 -10.89 22.71 -3.22
C GLN A 173 -11.97 22.49 -2.15
N GLY A 174 -11.58 22.46 -0.87
CA GLY A 174 -12.51 22.42 0.26
C GLY A 174 -13.05 21.03 0.63
N ARG A 175 -12.50 19.92 0.08
CA ARG A 175 -12.88 18.56 0.47
C ARG A 175 -12.27 18.21 1.82
N ASP A 176 -13.00 17.41 2.60
CA ASP A 176 -12.53 16.95 3.91
C ASP A 176 -11.33 16.03 3.79
N ILE A 177 -10.32 16.27 4.62
CA ILE A 177 -9.23 15.33 4.87
C ILE A 177 -9.53 14.67 6.21
N PHE A 178 -9.78 13.35 6.15
CA PHE A 178 -10.17 12.57 7.32
C PHE A 178 -8.95 11.92 7.98
N MET A 179 -8.99 11.82 9.29
CA MET A 179 -8.13 10.95 10.08
C MET A 179 -8.98 10.00 10.92
N LEU A 180 -8.60 8.75 10.93
CA LEU A 180 -9.11 7.74 11.84
C LEU A 180 -8.08 7.51 12.95
N THR A 181 -8.53 7.59 14.19
CA THR A 181 -7.76 7.10 15.35
C THR A 181 -8.38 5.77 15.76
N ILE A 182 -7.62 4.68 15.61
CA ILE A 182 -8.09 3.33 15.93
C ILE A 182 -7.31 2.83 17.14
N THR A 183 -8.02 2.66 18.26
CA THR A 183 -7.45 2.19 19.53
C THR A 183 -8.58 1.82 20.48
N SER A 184 -8.43 0.77 21.28
CA SER A 184 -9.41 0.46 22.33
C SER A 184 -9.09 1.15 23.66
N ASN A 185 -10.11 1.49 24.41
CA ASN A 185 -9.96 1.98 25.78
C ASN A 185 -9.77 0.79 26.71
N ASN A 186 -8.52 0.36 26.90
CA ASN A 186 -8.21 -0.61 27.92
C ASN A 186 -7.37 0.01 29.06
N ASN A 187 -7.43 -0.62 30.24
CA ASN A 187 -6.67 -0.21 31.41
C ASN A 187 -5.23 -0.77 31.39
N ASN A 188 -4.62 -0.98 30.23
CA ASN A 188 -3.24 -1.40 30.15
C ASN A 188 -2.35 -0.33 30.79
N LYS A 189 -1.47 -0.74 31.71
CA LYS A 189 -0.53 0.17 32.39
C LYS A 189 0.64 0.58 31.49
N GLU A 190 0.92 -0.19 30.45
CA GLU A 190 2.01 0.10 29.53
C GLU A 190 1.59 1.14 28.49
N PRO A 191 2.48 2.08 28.16
CA PRO A 191 2.23 3.04 27.09
C PRO A 191 1.96 2.33 25.75
N LYS A 192 0.93 2.78 25.04
CA LYS A 192 0.60 2.24 23.72
C LYS A 192 1.65 2.65 22.68
N LYS A 193 1.92 1.74 21.77
CA LYS A 193 2.72 2.02 20.57
C LYS A 193 1.93 2.88 19.58
N VAL A 194 2.59 3.82 18.93
CA VAL A 194 1.95 4.77 18.01
C VAL A 194 2.36 4.49 16.57
N ILE A 195 1.37 4.26 15.74
CA ILE A 195 1.53 4.00 14.32
C ILE A 195 0.86 5.12 13.52
N TRP A 196 1.60 5.76 12.63
CA TRP A 196 1.08 6.70 11.66
C TRP A 196 1.09 6.07 10.27
N ILE A 197 -0.05 6.12 9.59
CA ILE A 197 -0.18 5.65 8.21
C ILE A 197 -0.94 6.72 7.41
N HIS A 198 -0.39 7.12 6.28
CA HIS A 198 -1.12 7.94 5.34
C HIS A 198 -0.93 7.44 3.91
N GLY A 199 -1.82 7.82 3.03
CA GLY A 199 -1.73 7.40 1.65
C GLY A 199 -2.43 8.33 0.69
N ARG A 200 -2.28 8.00 -0.59
CA ARG A 200 -2.93 8.69 -1.70
C ARG A 200 -2.43 10.12 -1.89
N SER A 201 -1.11 10.35 -1.71
CA SER A 201 -0.43 11.57 -2.21
C SER A 201 -0.60 11.69 -3.72
N HIS A 202 -0.45 10.58 -4.42
CA HIS A 202 -0.69 10.49 -5.86
C HIS A 202 -2.07 9.91 -6.16
N PRO A 203 -2.92 10.66 -6.87
CA PRO A 203 -4.33 10.29 -7.07
C PRO A 203 -4.56 9.01 -7.85
N SER A 204 -3.67 8.65 -8.79
CA SER A 204 -3.81 7.43 -9.61
C SER A 204 -3.53 6.14 -8.85
N GLU A 205 -2.93 6.20 -7.68
CA GLU A 205 -2.39 5.06 -6.95
C GLU A 205 -3.48 4.34 -6.12
N SER A 206 -4.56 3.92 -6.79
CA SER A 206 -5.69 3.25 -6.13
C SER A 206 -5.35 1.91 -5.45
N PRO A 207 -4.35 1.09 -5.86
CA PRO A 207 -4.00 -0.11 -5.11
C PRO A 207 -3.59 0.17 -3.66
N ALA A 208 -2.86 1.28 -3.41
CA ALA A 208 -2.51 1.70 -2.05
C ALA A 208 -3.74 1.92 -1.16
N SER A 209 -4.83 2.48 -1.72
CA SER A 209 -6.07 2.67 -0.97
C SER A 209 -6.80 1.37 -0.69
N TRP A 210 -6.81 0.41 -1.64
CA TRP A 210 -7.36 -0.92 -1.39
C TRP A 210 -6.55 -1.68 -0.34
N HIS A 211 -5.22 -1.58 -0.38
CA HIS A 211 -4.35 -2.14 0.65
C HIS A 211 -4.64 -1.53 2.02
N LEU A 212 -4.74 -0.20 2.11
CA LEU A 212 -5.04 0.50 3.35
C LEU A 212 -6.45 0.20 3.88
N GLU A 213 -7.45 0.08 3.00
CA GLU A 213 -8.78 -0.41 3.38
C GLU A 213 -8.68 -1.81 4.00
N GLY A 214 -7.91 -2.72 3.39
CA GLY A 214 -7.64 -4.05 3.95
C GLY A 214 -7.01 -4.01 5.34
N MET A 215 -6.06 -3.10 5.59
CA MET A 215 -5.47 -2.91 6.92
C MET A 215 -6.52 -2.45 7.95
N ILE A 216 -7.37 -1.49 7.58
CA ILE A 216 -8.42 -0.98 8.47
C ILE A 216 -9.46 -2.07 8.77
N GLU A 217 -9.94 -2.77 7.74
CA GLU A 217 -10.90 -3.88 7.92
C GLU A 217 -10.33 -5.00 8.81
N GLN A 218 -9.04 -5.32 8.63
CA GLN A 218 -8.36 -6.28 9.49
C GLN A 218 -8.24 -5.77 10.93
N LEU A 219 -7.89 -4.49 11.15
CA LEU A 219 -7.82 -3.90 12.48
C LEU A 219 -9.17 -3.88 13.19
N LEU A 220 -10.27 -3.77 12.46
CA LEU A 220 -11.63 -3.66 13.02
C LEU A 220 -12.36 -4.99 13.17
N ASN A 221 -11.79 -6.11 12.70
CA ASN A 221 -12.41 -7.41 12.88
C ASN A 221 -12.37 -7.89 14.34
N ASN A 222 -13.13 -8.96 14.63
CA ASN A 222 -13.30 -9.50 15.98
C ASN A 222 -12.25 -10.55 16.40
N SER A 223 -11.18 -10.77 15.60
CA SER A 223 -10.12 -11.70 15.96
C SER A 223 -9.38 -11.26 17.23
N GLU A 224 -8.86 -12.21 17.99
CA GLU A 224 -8.04 -11.92 19.16
C GLU A 224 -6.77 -11.14 18.79
N TYR A 225 -6.22 -11.39 17.60
CA TYR A 225 -5.11 -10.64 17.05
C TYR A 225 -5.45 -9.15 16.88
N SER A 226 -6.56 -8.84 16.20
CA SER A 226 -6.97 -7.45 15.94
C SER A 226 -7.36 -6.70 17.22
N LYS A 227 -8.01 -7.38 18.18
CA LYS A 227 -8.27 -6.82 19.51
C LYS A 227 -6.97 -6.45 20.22
N ALA A 228 -5.98 -7.36 20.21
CA ALA A 228 -4.69 -7.10 20.84
C ALA A 228 -3.95 -5.92 20.19
N LEU A 229 -4.03 -5.75 18.85
CA LEU A 229 -3.46 -4.58 18.19
C LEU A 229 -4.12 -3.28 18.68
N ARG A 230 -5.45 -3.21 18.74
CA ARG A 230 -6.16 -2.03 19.23
C ARG A 230 -5.92 -1.75 20.72
N GLU A 231 -5.69 -2.79 21.50
CA GLU A 231 -5.36 -2.68 22.94
C GLU A 231 -3.96 -2.12 23.17
N ASN A 232 -2.98 -2.49 22.36
CA ASN A 232 -1.57 -2.15 22.57
C ASN A 232 -1.10 -0.98 21.70
N CYS A 233 -1.91 -0.55 20.73
CA CYS A 233 -1.52 0.49 19.79
C CYS A 233 -2.53 1.62 19.66
N ILE A 234 -2.05 2.76 19.16
CA ILE A 234 -2.84 3.85 18.61
C ILE A 234 -2.46 3.96 17.14
N PHE A 235 -3.39 3.65 16.25
CA PHE A 235 -3.23 3.84 14.82
C PHE A 235 -3.84 5.18 14.42
N TYR A 236 -3.04 6.10 13.92
CA TYR A 236 -3.48 7.33 13.25
C TYR A 236 -3.41 7.07 11.74
N ILE A 237 -4.56 7.04 11.07
CA ILE A 237 -4.66 6.72 9.65
C ILE A 237 -5.30 7.86 8.89
N VAL A 238 -4.57 8.45 7.93
CA VAL A 238 -5.08 9.44 6.98
C VAL A 238 -5.20 8.77 5.61
N PRO A 239 -6.38 8.23 5.24
CA PRO A 239 -6.50 7.37 4.07
C PRO A 239 -6.36 8.12 2.74
N PHE A 240 -6.69 9.41 2.71
CA PHE A 240 -6.59 10.28 1.53
C PHE A 240 -6.02 11.63 1.90
N ILE A 241 -4.80 11.92 1.45
CA ILE A 241 -4.22 13.26 1.60
C ILE A 241 -4.46 14.16 0.38
N ASN A 242 -4.82 13.57 -0.78
CA ASN A 242 -5.11 14.29 -2.03
C ASN A 242 -6.54 13.99 -2.55
N PRO A 243 -7.58 14.41 -1.84
CA PRO A 243 -8.96 14.16 -2.27
C PRO A 243 -9.34 14.88 -3.56
N ASP A 244 -8.75 16.06 -3.81
CA ASP A 244 -9.03 16.85 -5.01
C ASP A 244 -8.45 16.19 -6.26
N GLY A 245 -7.24 15.66 -6.16
CA GLY A 245 -6.61 14.94 -7.25
C GLY A 245 -7.39 13.67 -7.63
N VAL A 246 -7.85 12.91 -6.62
CA VAL A 246 -8.70 11.73 -6.86
C VAL A 246 -10.04 12.11 -7.49
N TYR A 247 -10.73 13.10 -6.93
CA TYR A 247 -12.02 13.56 -7.45
C TYR A 247 -11.91 14.06 -8.90
N GLY A 248 -10.84 14.82 -9.20
CA GLY A 248 -10.56 15.38 -10.51
C GLY A 248 -9.96 14.39 -11.52
N GLY A 249 -9.61 13.17 -11.10
CA GLY A 249 -8.99 12.16 -11.97
C GLY A 249 -7.59 12.54 -12.43
N TYR A 250 -6.78 13.14 -11.56
CA TYR A 250 -5.37 13.44 -11.85
C TYR A 250 -4.47 12.23 -11.56
N SER A 251 -3.25 12.28 -12.07
CA SER A 251 -2.29 11.19 -11.94
C SER A 251 -1.39 11.32 -10.70
N ARG A 252 -0.75 12.48 -10.53
CA ARG A 252 0.25 12.70 -9.46
C ARG A 252 0.07 14.00 -8.69
N SER A 253 -0.76 14.91 -9.17
CA SER A 253 -0.86 16.25 -8.61
C SER A 253 -2.22 16.54 -7.97
N ILE A 254 -2.30 17.61 -7.20
CA ILE A 254 -3.56 18.26 -6.86
C ILE A 254 -4.06 19.09 -8.05
N ALA A 255 -5.25 19.66 -7.92
CA ALA A 255 -5.93 20.36 -9.02
C ALA A 255 -5.16 21.54 -9.64
N ASN A 256 -4.18 22.12 -8.93
CA ASN A 256 -3.33 23.20 -9.44
C ASN A 256 -1.99 22.70 -10.04
N GLY A 257 -1.76 21.41 -10.14
CA GLY A 257 -0.56 20.82 -10.74
C GLY A 257 0.59 20.54 -9.76
N VAL A 258 0.47 20.91 -8.49
CA VAL A 258 1.53 20.62 -7.50
C VAL A 258 1.49 19.16 -7.09
N ASN A 259 2.64 18.49 -7.17
CA ASN A 259 2.85 17.17 -6.57
C ASN A 259 3.12 17.34 -5.07
N ILE A 260 2.16 16.97 -4.23
CA ILE A 260 2.25 17.16 -2.77
C ILE A 260 3.22 16.19 -2.09
N GLU A 261 3.60 15.11 -2.75
CA GLU A 261 4.61 14.16 -2.25
C GLU A 261 5.98 14.81 -2.07
N ILE A 262 6.32 15.75 -2.93
CA ILE A 262 7.60 16.47 -2.91
C ILE A 262 7.44 17.93 -2.45
N ASN A 263 6.49 18.20 -1.56
CA ASN A 263 6.15 19.55 -1.08
C ASN A 263 6.42 19.74 0.42
N TRP A 264 7.12 18.79 1.07
CA TRP A 264 7.30 18.79 2.52
C TRP A 264 8.40 19.74 3.03
N ASP A 265 9.41 20.08 2.21
CA ASP A 265 10.49 21.01 2.56
C ASP A 265 10.24 22.45 2.12
N ARG A 266 9.10 22.72 1.47
CA ARG A 266 8.79 24.05 0.95
C ARG A 266 8.48 25.03 2.08
N PRO A 267 8.83 26.33 1.91
CA PRO A 267 8.38 27.41 2.81
C PRO A 267 6.83 27.41 2.91
N ASP A 268 6.30 27.90 4.01
CA ASP A 268 4.85 27.91 4.26
C ASP A 268 4.03 28.57 3.14
N SER A 269 4.57 29.62 2.50
CA SER A 269 3.92 30.28 1.37
C SER A 269 3.74 29.40 0.13
N LEU A 270 4.60 28.36 -0.03
CA LEU A 270 4.61 27.42 -1.15
C LEU A 270 4.18 26.00 -0.75
N THR A 271 3.94 25.76 0.54
CA THR A 271 3.41 24.49 1.03
C THR A 271 1.90 24.42 0.78
N MET A 272 1.44 23.32 0.17
CA MET A 272 0.02 23.16 -0.14
C MET A 272 -0.81 22.89 1.13
N PRO A 273 -2.11 23.29 1.13
CA PRO A 273 -3.00 23.11 2.29
C PRO A 273 -3.00 21.68 2.81
N GLU A 274 -3.00 20.68 1.93
CA GLU A 274 -2.99 19.25 2.25
C GLU A 274 -1.76 18.88 3.09
N VAL A 275 -0.58 19.33 2.67
CA VAL A 275 0.68 19.08 3.40
C VAL A 275 0.73 19.85 4.72
N LYS A 276 0.24 21.09 4.75
CA LYS A 276 0.14 21.88 6.00
C LYS A 276 -0.72 21.18 7.04
N VAL A 277 -1.86 20.66 6.61
CA VAL A 277 -2.78 19.90 7.47
C VAL A 277 -2.08 18.69 8.08
N LEU A 278 -1.34 17.91 7.26
CA LEU A 278 -0.61 16.76 7.76
C LEU A 278 0.52 17.14 8.72
N LYS A 279 1.35 18.13 8.36
CA LYS A 279 2.43 18.62 9.25
C LYS A 279 1.89 19.04 10.60
N LYS A 280 0.84 19.87 10.63
CA LYS A 280 0.20 20.30 11.88
C LYS A 280 -0.34 19.14 12.70
N THR A 281 -0.97 18.17 12.04
CA THR A 281 -1.53 16.99 12.71
C THR A 281 -0.42 16.11 13.29
N LEU A 282 0.66 15.87 12.53
CA LEU A 282 1.84 15.14 12.97
C LEU A 282 2.52 15.84 14.16
N GLU A 283 2.70 17.16 14.12
CA GLU A 283 3.24 17.93 15.24
C GLU A 283 2.39 17.82 16.50
N ASN A 284 1.05 17.81 16.36
CA ASN A 284 0.15 17.56 17.48
C ASN A 284 0.27 16.13 18.06
N VAL A 285 0.51 15.11 17.23
CA VAL A 285 0.75 13.75 17.67
C VAL A 285 2.10 13.66 18.37
N LEU A 286 3.16 14.21 17.76
CA LEU A 286 4.53 14.20 18.30
C LEU A 286 4.67 14.97 19.61
N SER A 287 3.84 15.99 19.86
CA SER A 287 3.84 16.71 21.13
C SER A 287 3.34 15.88 22.32
N LYS A 288 2.66 14.77 22.06
CA LYS A 288 2.04 13.90 23.07
C LYS A 288 2.69 12.52 23.13
N ASN A 289 3.13 12.02 21.99
CA ASN A 289 3.63 10.65 21.85
C ASN A 289 4.79 10.64 20.84
N ASN A 290 5.69 9.67 20.99
CA ASN A 290 6.56 9.32 19.88
C ASN A 290 5.76 8.51 18.84
N ILE A 291 6.12 8.61 17.55
CA ILE A 291 5.58 7.73 16.49
C ILE A 291 6.59 6.59 16.31
N ASP A 292 6.20 5.38 16.68
CA ASP A 292 7.10 4.21 16.58
C ASP A 292 7.26 3.75 15.12
N VAL A 293 6.16 3.77 14.34
CA VAL A 293 6.13 3.37 12.92
C VAL A 293 5.40 4.42 12.09
N PHE A 294 6.05 4.88 11.02
CA PHE A 294 5.50 5.85 10.08
C PHE A 294 5.52 5.24 8.67
N LEU A 295 4.34 5.05 8.07
CA LEU A 295 4.18 4.48 6.73
C LEU A 295 3.50 5.46 5.78
N ASN A 296 4.14 5.70 4.64
CA ASN A 296 3.63 6.45 3.50
C ASN A 296 3.23 5.47 2.39
N MET A 297 1.93 5.36 2.10
CA MET A 297 1.38 4.31 1.25
C MET A 297 1.20 4.78 -0.19
N HIS A 298 1.90 4.12 -1.09
CA HIS A 298 1.96 4.42 -2.53
C HIS A 298 1.68 3.20 -3.41
N SER A 299 1.68 3.44 -4.73
CA SER A 299 1.68 2.37 -5.74
C SER A 299 2.54 2.75 -6.93
N GLN A 300 3.18 1.74 -7.52
CA GLN A 300 4.15 1.91 -8.60
C GLN A 300 3.84 1.05 -9.83
N ILE A 301 4.49 1.39 -10.95
CA ILE A 301 4.37 0.65 -12.20
C ILE A 301 5.23 -0.62 -12.24
N ALA A 302 6.22 -0.74 -11.35
CA ALA A 302 6.97 -1.98 -11.22
C ALA A 302 6.06 -3.13 -10.76
N ASN A 303 6.37 -4.34 -11.19
CA ASN A 303 5.57 -5.53 -10.88
C ASN A 303 6.02 -6.17 -9.56
N SER A 304 6.27 -5.37 -8.57
CA SER A 304 6.75 -5.79 -7.25
C SER A 304 6.22 -4.89 -6.16
N VAL A 305 6.04 -5.47 -4.98
CA VAL A 305 5.92 -4.70 -3.74
C VAL A 305 7.30 -4.14 -3.42
N THR A 306 7.40 -2.88 -3.03
CA THR A 306 8.69 -2.25 -2.74
C THR A 306 8.62 -1.42 -1.47
N TYR A 307 9.66 -1.50 -0.65
CA TYR A 307 9.96 -0.52 0.39
C TYR A 307 11.13 0.36 -0.04
N TRP A 308 10.97 1.68 0.13
CA TRP A 308 12.06 2.63 -0.02
C TRP A 308 12.80 2.77 1.29
N ILE A 309 14.03 2.24 1.34
CA ILE A 309 14.88 2.21 2.52
C ILE A 309 15.93 3.32 2.39
N HIS A 310 16.05 4.14 3.42
CA HIS A 310 17.01 5.23 3.44
C HIS A 310 18.37 4.75 3.95
N ASP A 311 19.42 5.07 3.19
CA ASP A 311 20.76 4.56 3.46
C ASP A 311 21.39 5.12 4.76
N ALA A 312 22.33 4.37 5.32
CA ALA A 312 23.02 4.72 6.56
C ALA A 312 23.91 5.96 6.43
N LYS A 313 24.26 6.41 5.21
CA LYS A 313 25.11 7.59 4.99
C LYS A 313 24.31 8.89 5.15
N SER A 314 23.04 8.87 4.75
CA SER A 314 22.14 10.01 4.87
C SER A 314 21.32 9.99 6.16
N THR A 315 21.37 8.90 6.91
CA THR A 315 20.70 8.69 8.19
C THR A 315 21.70 8.19 9.24
N THR A 316 21.39 7.07 9.90
CA THR A 316 22.33 6.36 10.78
C THR A 316 22.30 4.86 10.52
N PRO A 317 23.34 4.11 10.92
CA PRO A 317 23.36 2.65 10.80
C PRO A 317 22.19 1.97 11.51
N ASP A 318 21.75 2.47 12.67
CA ASP A 318 20.64 1.87 13.40
C ASP A 318 19.28 2.18 12.75
N PHE A 319 19.08 3.38 12.23
CA PHE A 319 17.87 3.70 11.47
C PHE A 319 17.76 2.85 10.20
N PHE A 320 18.87 2.70 9.46
CA PHE A 320 18.95 1.82 8.30
C PHE A 320 18.58 0.38 8.68
N ARG A 321 19.20 -0.17 9.74
CA ARG A 321 18.91 -1.51 10.25
C ARG A 321 17.42 -1.69 10.58
N LYS A 322 16.80 -0.73 11.26
CA LYS A 322 15.37 -0.75 11.63
C LYS A 322 14.46 -0.81 10.41
N GLN A 323 14.77 -0.07 9.34
CA GLN A 323 14.00 -0.11 8.10
C GLN A 323 14.14 -1.44 7.37
N VAL A 324 15.38 -1.95 7.26
CA VAL A 324 15.66 -3.28 6.66
C VAL A 324 14.97 -4.37 7.47
N LEU A 325 15.03 -4.30 8.80
CA LEU A 325 14.31 -5.21 9.70
C LEU A 325 12.80 -5.19 9.40
N PHE A 326 12.18 -4.02 9.39
CA PHE A 326 10.73 -3.89 9.17
C PHE A 326 10.32 -4.47 7.81
N SER A 327 11.06 -4.14 6.75
CA SER A 327 10.75 -4.66 5.42
C SER A 327 10.91 -6.19 5.35
N ASN A 328 11.92 -6.76 5.99
CA ASN A 328 12.11 -8.20 6.06
C ASN A 328 11.03 -8.92 6.91
N LEU A 329 10.50 -8.28 7.95
CA LEU A 329 9.36 -8.82 8.71
C LEU A 329 8.10 -9.00 7.85
N THR A 330 7.92 -8.22 6.78
CA THR A 330 6.81 -8.37 5.84
C THR A 330 6.99 -9.54 4.87
N ILE A 331 8.22 -10.02 4.69
CA ILE A 331 8.53 -11.12 3.75
C ILE A 331 8.07 -12.46 4.32
N ASN A 332 8.14 -12.64 5.63
CA ASN A 332 7.91 -13.93 6.26
C ASN A 332 6.49 -14.48 5.99
N GLY A 333 6.41 -15.55 5.21
CA GLY A 333 5.14 -16.14 4.77
C GLY A 333 4.34 -15.29 3.79
N ASN A 334 4.90 -14.19 3.30
CA ASN A 334 4.24 -13.31 2.34
C ASN A 334 4.56 -13.76 0.90
N PRO A 335 3.56 -14.15 0.09
CA PRO A 335 3.79 -14.60 -1.28
C PRO A 335 4.04 -13.45 -2.27
N TYR A 336 3.87 -12.17 -1.86
CA TYR A 336 3.86 -11.01 -2.75
C TYR A 336 5.13 -10.16 -2.66
N TYR A 337 5.98 -10.39 -1.66
CA TYR A 337 7.15 -9.55 -1.38
C TYR A 337 8.40 -10.36 -1.10
N LYS A 338 9.55 -9.92 -1.66
CA LYS A 338 10.89 -10.47 -1.43
C LYS A 338 11.90 -9.35 -1.17
N SER A 339 13.01 -9.69 -0.53
CA SER A 339 14.05 -8.72 -0.15
C SER A 339 14.70 -8.00 -1.34
N GLU A 340 14.80 -8.64 -2.49
CA GLU A 340 15.31 -8.02 -3.72
C GLU A 340 14.44 -6.87 -4.26
N HIS A 341 13.22 -6.73 -3.76
CA HIS A 341 12.34 -5.61 -4.06
C HIS A 341 12.58 -4.37 -3.18
N GLN A 342 13.52 -4.44 -2.25
CA GLN A 342 13.94 -3.27 -1.48
C GLN A 342 14.65 -2.27 -2.39
N SER A 343 14.29 -0.99 -2.26
CA SER A 343 14.95 0.12 -2.96
C SER A 343 15.68 0.98 -1.95
N PHE A 344 16.91 1.33 -2.25
CA PHE A 344 17.77 2.11 -1.37
C PHE A 344 17.99 3.51 -1.93
N SER A 345 17.84 4.53 -1.10
CA SER A 345 18.01 5.93 -1.48
C SER A 345 18.51 6.77 -0.30
N ALA A 346 19.09 7.94 -0.60
CA ALA A 346 19.32 8.93 0.42
C ALA A 346 17.99 9.51 0.90
N ILE A 347 17.88 9.78 2.22
CA ILE A 347 16.73 10.47 2.76
C ILE A 347 16.69 11.91 2.26
N ALA A 348 15.51 12.42 1.91
CA ALA A 348 15.37 13.77 1.40
C ALA A 348 14.21 14.52 2.08
N PRO A 349 14.46 15.77 2.56
CA PRO A 349 13.48 16.52 3.36
C PRO A 349 12.19 16.90 2.59
N ARG A 350 12.23 16.81 1.25
CA ARG A 350 11.08 17.08 0.39
C ARG A 350 9.97 16.01 0.47
N TYR A 351 10.27 14.83 1.04
CA TYR A 351 9.33 13.73 1.27
C TYR A 351 8.88 13.69 2.73
N ALA A 352 7.78 13.02 2.98
CA ALA A 352 7.22 12.86 4.33
C ALA A 352 8.21 12.19 5.31
N GLU A 353 8.92 11.15 4.84
CA GLU A 353 9.93 10.42 5.63
C GLU A 353 11.09 11.31 6.03
N GLY A 354 11.56 12.16 5.11
CA GLY A 354 12.63 13.13 5.39
C GLY A 354 12.19 14.21 6.35
N TRP A 355 10.93 14.63 6.26
CA TRP A 355 10.39 15.61 7.20
C TRP A 355 10.29 15.03 8.62
N ILE A 356 9.78 13.79 8.80
CA ILE A 356 9.71 13.15 10.12
C ILE A 356 11.10 12.84 10.67
N TRP A 357 12.04 12.41 9.82
CA TRP A 357 13.45 12.23 10.19
C TRP A 357 14.05 13.51 10.76
N ASN A 358 13.84 14.65 10.13
CA ASN A 358 14.34 15.94 10.60
C ASN A 358 13.71 16.39 11.93
N LYS A 359 12.51 15.88 12.27
CA LYS A 359 11.82 16.21 13.52
C LYS A 359 12.25 15.32 14.69
N VAL A 360 12.42 14.03 14.48
CA VAL A 360 12.57 13.07 15.56
C VAL A 360 13.71 12.06 15.38
N GLY A 361 14.39 12.06 14.23
CA GLY A 361 15.52 11.16 13.94
C GLY A 361 15.12 9.68 14.05
N GLU A 362 15.99 8.89 14.65
CA GLU A 362 15.84 7.43 14.79
C GLU A 362 14.65 6.98 15.66
N LYS A 363 13.98 7.90 16.35
CA LYS A 363 12.85 7.58 17.24
C LYS A 363 11.63 7.08 16.48
N SER A 364 11.54 7.35 15.17
CA SER A 364 10.45 6.91 14.31
C SER A 364 11.02 6.11 13.14
N MET A 365 10.66 4.83 13.03
CA MET A 365 10.94 4.05 11.83
C MET A 365 9.98 4.52 10.72
N ALA A 366 10.53 5.12 9.66
CA ALA A 366 9.76 5.74 8.59
C ALA A 366 10.10 5.15 7.22
N LEU A 367 9.08 4.76 6.46
CA LEU A 367 9.21 4.12 5.16
C LEU A 367 8.10 4.52 4.20
N THR A 368 8.44 4.60 2.90
CA THR A 368 7.47 4.55 1.81
C THR A 368 7.25 3.09 1.38
N PHE A 369 6.00 2.70 1.26
CA PHE A 369 5.55 1.39 0.80
C PHE A 369 4.82 1.52 -0.54
N GLU A 370 5.25 0.72 -1.54
CA GLU A 370 4.72 0.76 -2.90
C GLU A 370 4.07 -0.58 -3.28
N THR A 371 2.79 -0.55 -3.63
CA THR A 371 2.09 -1.71 -4.21
C THR A 371 2.10 -1.67 -5.75
N PRO A 372 2.17 -2.82 -6.46
CA PRO A 372 2.08 -2.84 -7.92
C PRO A 372 0.64 -2.67 -8.44
N TYR A 373 0.50 -2.31 -9.74
CA TYR A 373 -0.81 -2.26 -10.41
C TYR A 373 -1.17 -3.55 -11.15
N THR A 374 -0.19 -4.33 -11.58
CA THR A 374 -0.42 -5.39 -12.57
C THR A 374 -0.31 -6.78 -11.97
N TYR A 375 0.89 -7.28 -11.72
CA TYR A 375 1.11 -8.59 -11.13
C TYR A 375 2.33 -8.55 -10.22
N TYR A 376 2.50 -9.63 -9.46
CA TYR A 376 3.65 -9.78 -8.58
C TYR A 376 4.68 -10.67 -9.25
N ASN A 377 5.84 -10.14 -9.62
CA ASN A 377 6.90 -10.87 -10.31
C ASN A 377 7.28 -12.19 -9.62
N GLU A 378 7.31 -12.13 -8.30
CA GLU A 378 7.82 -13.21 -7.47
C GLU A 378 6.74 -14.16 -6.96
N ASN A 379 5.49 -13.90 -7.30
CA ASN A 379 4.43 -14.84 -6.95
C ASN A 379 4.59 -16.11 -7.81
N PRO A 380 4.78 -17.31 -7.19
CA PRO A 380 4.98 -18.56 -7.93
C PRO A 380 3.81 -18.92 -8.85
N THR A 381 2.60 -18.44 -8.56
CA THR A 381 1.40 -18.67 -9.35
C THR A 381 1.21 -17.63 -10.47
N GLY A 382 2.09 -16.62 -10.55
CA GLY A 382 1.95 -15.52 -11.52
C GLY A 382 0.68 -14.71 -11.30
N GLU A 383 0.31 -14.50 -10.06
CA GLU A 383 -0.94 -13.88 -9.67
C GLU A 383 -0.99 -12.39 -10.00
N TRP A 384 -2.12 -11.95 -10.53
CA TRP A 384 -2.40 -10.56 -10.83
C TRP A 384 -2.93 -9.82 -9.60
N VAL A 385 -2.53 -8.55 -9.46
CA VAL A 385 -3.00 -7.71 -8.35
C VAL A 385 -4.52 -7.59 -8.38
N SER A 386 -5.16 -7.96 -7.28
CA SER A 386 -6.59 -7.88 -7.05
C SER A 386 -6.88 -7.23 -5.69
N ILE A 387 -8.15 -6.92 -5.41
CA ILE A 387 -8.53 -6.40 -4.09
C ILE A 387 -8.25 -7.44 -3.01
N GLU A 388 -8.54 -8.72 -3.30
CA GLU A 388 -8.38 -9.83 -2.37
C GLU A 388 -6.93 -10.00 -1.94
N ASN A 389 -5.99 -9.99 -2.91
CA ASN A 389 -4.58 -10.13 -2.56
C ASN A 389 -3.95 -8.86 -1.99
N LEU A 390 -4.49 -7.68 -2.26
CA LEU A 390 -4.13 -6.45 -1.54
C LEU A 390 -4.59 -6.50 -0.07
N TYR A 391 -5.74 -7.13 0.22
CA TYR A 391 -6.21 -7.35 1.59
C TYR A 391 -5.35 -8.40 2.32
N GLU A 392 -4.90 -9.45 1.64
CA GLU A 392 -3.96 -10.41 2.23
C GLU A 392 -2.60 -9.76 2.50
N LEU A 393 -2.10 -8.93 1.58
CA LEU A 393 -0.89 -8.13 1.80
C LEU A 393 -1.04 -7.20 3.01
N ALA A 394 -2.23 -6.62 3.22
CA ALA A 394 -2.53 -5.78 4.38
C ALA A 394 -2.36 -6.51 5.71
N LYS A 395 -2.77 -7.78 5.76
CA LYS A 395 -2.59 -8.65 6.92
C LYS A 395 -1.09 -8.86 7.24
N HIS A 396 -0.26 -9.10 6.21
CA HIS A 396 1.19 -9.22 6.39
C HIS A 396 1.83 -7.92 6.86
N SER A 397 1.35 -6.77 6.40
CA SER A 397 1.80 -5.46 6.88
C SER A 397 1.51 -5.26 8.38
N LEU A 398 0.35 -5.72 8.86
CA LEU A 398 0.02 -5.69 10.28
C LEU A 398 0.86 -6.68 11.09
N TYR A 399 1.17 -7.86 10.54
CA TYR A 399 2.10 -8.80 11.18
C TYR A 399 3.49 -8.18 11.35
N ALA A 400 4.01 -7.49 10.34
CA ALA A 400 5.28 -6.79 10.46
C ALA A 400 5.27 -5.72 11.54
N ILE A 401 4.18 -4.93 11.65
CA ILE A 401 4.01 -3.94 12.71
C ILE A 401 4.03 -4.61 14.09
N SER A 402 3.26 -5.68 14.28
CA SER A 402 3.20 -6.37 15.57
C SER A 402 4.53 -7.00 15.98
N ASP A 403 5.23 -7.61 15.03
CA ASP A 403 6.53 -8.25 15.29
C ASP A 403 7.61 -7.20 15.57
N TYR A 404 7.67 -6.13 14.76
CA TYR A 404 8.61 -5.04 14.93
C TYR A 404 8.48 -4.35 16.30
N LEU A 405 7.24 -4.18 16.76
CA LEU A 405 6.92 -3.55 18.03
C LEU A 405 6.89 -4.53 19.22
N LEU A 406 7.24 -5.80 19.02
CA LEU A 406 7.27 -6.86 20.05
C LEU A 406 5.92 -7.01 20.77
N LEU A 407 4.81 -6.91 20.05
CA LEU A 407 3.49 -6.95 20.66
C LEU A 407 3.09 -8.38 21.03
N ASN A 408 2.44 -8.52 22.18
CA ASN A 408 1.71 -9.74 22.52
C ASN A 408 0.33 -9.71 21.87
N ALA A 409 0.25 -10.23 20.66
CA ALA A 409 -0.98 -10.26 19.87
C ALA A 409 -1.76 -11.58 19.99
N HIS A 410 -1.62 -12.30 21.11
CA HIS A 410 -2.30 -13.57 21.47
C HIS A 410 -2.10 -14.73 20.47
N GLU A 411 -2.38 -14.51 19.19
CA GLU A 411 -2.19 -15.51 18.12
C GLU A 411 -0.80 -15.46 17.51
N ARG A 412 -0.11 -14.33 17.69
CA ARG A 412 1.26 -14.08 17.22
C ARG A 412 2.04 -13.35 18.29
N VAL A 413 3.04 -14.00 18.86
CA VAL A 413 3.77 -13.51 20.03
C VAL A 413 5.27 -13.60 19.77
N VAL A 414 5.91 -12.44 19.71
CA VAL A 414 7.38 -12.35 19.69
C VAL A 414 7.89 -12.29 21.12
N VAL A 415 8.87 -13.11 21.44
CA VAL A 415 9.57 -13.11 22.72
C VAL A 415 11.03 -12.75 22.46
N ASP A 416 11.36 -11.52 22.72
CA ASP A 416 12.71 -10.99 22.67
C ASP A 416 13.41 -11.14 24.03
N ASN A 417 14.75 -11.13 24.01
CA ASN A 417 15.60 -11.10 25.20
C ASN A 417 15.30 -12.20 26.25
N PRO A 418 15.92 -13.39 26.08
CA PRO A 418 15.79 -14.45 27.04
C PRO A 418 16.36 -14.09 28.40
N ILE A 419 15.92 -14.80 29.44
CA ILE A 419 16.53 -14.73 30.76
C ILE A 419 17.94 -15.32 30.69
N VAL A 420 18.94 -14.46 30.65
CA VAL A 420 20.34 -14.87 30.53
C VAL A 420 20.96 -15.07 31.90
N SER A 421 21.51 -16.25 32.18
CA SER A 421 22.46 -16.40 33.28
C SER A 421 23.79 -15.74 32.89
N LYS A 422 24.21 -14.72 33.61
CA LYS A 422 25.26 -13.73 33.28
C LYS A 422 26.67 -14.27 32.93
N GLN A 423 26.93 -15.57 32.89
CA GLN A 423 28.32 -16.06 32.84
C GLN A 423 28.81 -16.54 31.47
N LYS A 424 27.97 -16.61 30.42
CA LYS A 424 28.34 -17.30 29.17
C LYS A 424 27.76 -16.71 27.90
N LEU A 425 27.04 -15.60 28.01
CA LEU A 425 26.32 -14.95 26.92
C LEU A 425 26.52 -13.44 27.03
N SER A 426 26.87 -12.79 25.91
CA SER A 426 26.97 -11.33 25.83
C SER A 426 25.75 -10.76 25.10
N LEU A 427 25.24 -9.62 25.57
CA LEU A 427 24.29 -8.80 24.83
C LEU A 427 25.08 -7.85 23.92
N ASN A 428 24.69 -7.77 22.66
CA ASN A 428 25.34 -6.95 21.65
C ASN A 428 24.31 -6.15 20.87
N ASN A 429 24.70 -5.00 20.37
CA ASN A 429 23.84 -4.08 19.59
C ASN A 429 24.53 -3.57 18.33
N ASP A 430 25.41 -4.36 17.74
CA ASP A 430 26.07 -4.01 16.48
C ASP A 430 25.03 -3.88 15.36
N SER A 431 24.83 -2.67 14.85
CA SER A 431 23.86 -2.36 13.81
C SER A 431 24.14 -3.01 12.44
N LYS A 432 25.30 -3.63 12.27
CA LYS A 432 25.58 -4.47 11.09
C LYS A 432 24.81 -5.79 11.13
N ILE A 433 24.40 -6.23 12.32
CA ILE A 433 23.65 -7.47 12.52
C ILE A 433 22.15 -7.16 12.52
N MET A 434 21.39 -7.99 11.82
CA MET A 434 19.93 -7.93 11.84
C MET A 434 19.42 -8.56 13.14
N PHE A 435 18.84 -7.74 14.00
CA PHE A 435 18.21 -8.18 15.24
C PHE A 435 16.92 -7.39 15.49
N ILE A 436 16.02 -7.97 16.27
CA ILE A 436 14.78 -7.37 16.71
C ILE A 436 14.97 -6.68 18.07
N GLY A 437 14.21 -5.64 18.38
CA GLY A 437 14.39 -4.89 19.61
C GLY A 437 15.74 -4.14 19.69
N ASP A 438 16.35 -4.15 20.87
CA ASP A 438 17.51 -3.30 21.20
C ASP A 438 18.86 -4.03 21.13
N ASN A 439 18.87 -5.35 21.13
CA ASN A 439 20.10 -6.14 21.17
C ASN A 439 19.87 -7.61 20.79
N TYR A 440 20.96 -8.33 20.54
CA TYR A 440 20.99 -9.77 20.33
C TYR A 440 21.98 -10.43 21.28
N ILE A 441 21.89 -11.75 21.40
CA ILE A 441 22.76 -12.56 22.25
C ILE A 441 23.84 -13.24 21.41
N GLN A 442 25.08 -13.24 21.90
CA GLN A 442 26.16 -13.99 21.34
C GLN A 442 26.75 -14.95 22.38
N SER A 443 26.96 -16.20 21.99
CA SER A 443 27.59 -17.21 22.84
C SER A 443 29.10 -17.03 22.89
N SER A 444 29.68 -17.12 24.08
CA SER A 444 31.13 -17.17 24.27
C SER A 444 31.68 -18.60 24.36
N LYS A 445 30.84 -19.63 24.20
CA LYS A 445 31.23 -21.03 24.27
C LYS A 445 30.29 -21.94 23.50
N ASP A 446 30.78 -23.15 23.21
CA ASP A 446 30.00 -24.20 22.58
C ASP A 446 28.90 -24.74 23.50
N ASN A 447 27.82 -25.21 22.87
CA ASN A 447 26.68 -25.84 23.54
C ASN A 447 25.99 -24.95 24.61
N ALA A 448 25.97 -23.62 24.38
CA ALA A 448 25.28 -22.69 25.29
C ALA A 448 23.75 -22.87 25.22
N LYS A 449 23.09 -22.82 26.37
CA LYS A 449 21.63 -22.94 26.45
C LYS A 449 21.00 -21.59 26.80
N ILE A 450 19.99 -21.21 26.04
CA ILE A 450 19.21 -19.98 26.22
C ILE A 450 17.78 -20.36 26.58
N THR A 451 17.20 -19.69 27.55
CA THR A 451 15.82 -19.91 27.99
C THR A 451 15.00 -18.65 27.76
N TYR A 452 13.95 -18.76 26.98
CA TYR A 452 12.94 -17.74 26.77
C TYR A 452 11.73 -18.01 27.67
N GLN A 453 11.10 -16.95 28.13
CA GLN A 453 9.85 -17.06 28.87
C GLN A 453 8.77 -16.25 28.18
N THR A 454 7.74 -16.95 27.67
CA THR A 454 6.63 -16.28 26.99
C THR A 454 5.76 -15.50 27.99
N PRO A 455 5.00 -14.51 27.52
CA PRO A 455 3.78 -14.11 28.22
C PRO A 455 2.81 -15.31 28.31
N VAL A 456 1.62 -15.10 28.85
CA VAL A 456 0.60 -16.17 28.87
C VAL A 456 0.16 -16.47 27.45
N LEU A 457 0.49 -17.66 26.95
CA LEU A 457 -0.02 -18.17 25.68
C LEU A 457 -1.40 -18.81 25.92
N LYS A 458 -2.33 -18.56 25.04
CA LYS A 458 -3.66 -19.19 25.02
C LYS A 458 -3.58 -20.67 24.69
N GLN A 459 -4.58 -21.44 25.15
CA GLN A 459 -4.72 -22.85 24.75
C GLN A 459 -4.72 -22.99 23.21
N GLY A 460 -4.00 -23.96 22.66
CA GLY A 460 -3.94 -24.22 21.20
C GLY A 460 -2.60 -24.84 20.77
N LYS A 461 -2.50 -25.12 19.48
CA LYS A 461 -1.26 -25.56 18.84
C LYS A 461 -0.50 -24.33 18.34
N TYR A 462 0.80 -24.30 18.56
CA TYR A 462 1.67 -23.21 18.13
C TYR A 462 2.81 -23.75 17.29
N GLU A 463 3.12 -23.07 16.19
CA GLU A 463 4.39 -23.15 15.52
C GLU A 463 5.38 -22.22 16.21
N VAL A 464 6.60 -22.68 16.41
CA VAL A 464 7.67 -21.91 17.03
C VAL A 464 8.74 -21.64 15.98
N TYR A 465 9.11 -20.37 15.86
CA TYR A 465 10.14 -19.92 14.94
C TYR A 465 11.26 -19.26 15.74
N LYS A 466 12.49 -19.48 15.32
CA LYS A 466 13.67 -18.77 15.82
C LYS A 466 14.09 -17.70 14.83
N TRP A 467 14.59 -16.59 15.34
CA TRP A 467 15.22 -15.54 14.55
C TRP A 467 16.53 -16.02 13.93
N ILE A 468 16.77 -15.69 12.67
CA ILE A 468 18.05 -15.93 12.00
C ILE A 468 18.87 -14.63 12.07
N ALA A 469 19.82 -14.56 13.01
CA ALA A 469 20.73 -13.43 13.10
C ALA A 469 21.80 -13.55 12.00
N GLY A 470 21.96 -12.49 11.19
CA GLY A 470 22.95 -12.40 10.13
C GLY A 470 23.29 -10.94 9.86
N GLU A 471 24.25 -10.69 8.97
CA GLU A 471 24.54 -9.31 8.56
C GLU A 471 23.36 -8.72 7.81
N CYS A 472 23.01 -7.45 8.11
CA CYS A 472 21.83 -6.78 7.53
C CYS A 472 21.79 -6.85 6.00
N MET A 473 22.91 -6.62 5.34
CA MET A 473 22.98 -6.66 3.87
C MET A 473 22.92 -8.06 3.28
N GLU A 474 23.38 -9.07 4.00
CA GLU A 474 23.29 -10.48 3.56
C GLU A 474 21.88 -11.02 3.73
N VAL A 475 21.23 -10.73 4.86
CA VAL A 475 19.83 -11.10 5.08
C VAL A 475 18.93 -10.47 4.02
N SER A 476 19.18 -9.20 3.68
CA SER A 476 18.40 -8.51 2.66
C SER A 476 18.60 -9.07 1.24
N LYS A 477 19.78 -9.58 0.91
CA LYS A 477 20.08 -10.16 -0.41
C LYS A 477 19.54 -11.57 -0.61
N ASN A 478 19.51 -12.39 0.44
CA ASN A 478 19.18 -13.80 0.34
C ASN A 478 17.67 -14.07 0.33
N GLY A 479 16.82 -13.06 0.61
CA GLY A 479 15.36 -13.14 0.50
C GLY A 479 14.69 -14.21 1.36
N GLU A 480 15.45 -14.85 2.23
CA GLU A 480 14.96 -15.94 3.05
C GLU A 480 14.18 -15.42 4.25
N ASN A 481 13.25 -16.26 4.71
CA ASN A 481 12.50 -15.97 5.93
C ASN A 481 13.44 -15.73 7.10
N ILE A 482 13.39 -14.58 7.70
CA ILE A 482 14.14 -14.24 8.91
C ILE A 482 13.66 -15.02 10.14
N TRP A 483 12.46 -15.59 10.06
CA TRP A 483 11.92 -16.53 11.02
C TRP A 483 12.05 -17.96 10.50
N GLN A 484 12.91 -18.77 11.13
CA GLN A 484 13.06 -20.19 10.79
C GLN A 484 12.21 -21.04 11.73
N LYS A 485 11.28 -21.83 11.18
CA LYS A 485 10.49 -22.78 11.97
C LYS A 485 11.43 -23.79 12.63
N CYS A 486 11.31 -23.96 13.95
CA CYS A 486 12.14 -24.86 14.72
C CYS A 486 11.35 -25.90 15.54
N ASP A 487 10.06 -25.67 15.81
CA ASP A 487 9.26 -26.59 16.63
C ASP A 487 7.74 -26.39 16.42
N GLU A 488 6.96 -27.34 16.97
CA GLU A 488 5.53 -27.23 17.20
C GLU A 488 5.21 -27.66 18.63
N ILE A 489 4.46 -26.81 19.35
CA ILE A 489 4.08 -27.10 20.73
C ILE A 489 2.56 -27.08 20.90
N ASN A 490 2.07 -27.86 21.88
CA ASN A 490 0.65 -27.89 22.22
C ASN A 490 0.44 -27.33 23.64
N ILE A 491 -0.30 -26.26 23.73
CA ILE A 491 -0.66 -25.59 25.00
C ILE A 491 -2.04 -26.10 25.42
N ARG A 492 -2.10 -26.95 26.43
CA ARG A 492 -3.35 -27.58 26.91
C ARG A 492 -4.25 -26.64 27.73
N ARG A 493 -3.69 -25.56 28.29
CA ARG A 493 -4.37 -24.50 29.04
C ARG A 493 -3.55 -23.22 28.97
N ASP A 494 -4.18 -22.09 29.15
CA ASP A 494 -3.49 -20.78 29.20
C ASP A 494 -2.35 -20.80 30.20
N LYS A 495 -1.12 -20.53 29.76
CA LYS A 495 0.07 -20.54 30.62
C LYS A 495 1.28 -19.81 30.02
N LYS A 496 2.19 -19.40 30.89
CA LYS A 496 3.55 -19.02 30.48
C LYS A 496 4.34 -20.28 30.12
N VAL A 497 5.16 -20.21 29.09
CA VAL A 497 6.01 -21.30 28.63
C VAL A 497 7.47 -20.90 28.76
N LYS A 498 8.29 -21.78 29.34
CA LYS A 498 9.75 -21.69 29.27
C LYS A 498 10.22 -22.52 28.10
N TYR A 499 10.73 -21.87 27.06
CA TYR A 499 11.24 -22.51 25.86
C TYR A 499 12.78 -22.40 25.84
N ARG A 500 13.46 -23.48 25.45
CA ARG A 500 14.93 -23.53 25.45
C ARG A 500 15.45 -23.81 24.08
N ILE A 501 16.45 -23.02 23.65
CA ILE A 501 17.25 -23.29 22.46
C ILE A 501 18.71 -23.57 22.87
N LYS A 502 19.44 -24.25 22.00
CA LYS A 502 20.85 -24.55 22.13
C LYS A 502 21.60 -23.81 21.02
N LEU A 503 22.67 -23.13 21.40
CA LEU A 503 23.68 -22.58 20.48
C LEU A 503 24.84 -23.56 20.44
N GLU A 504 25.15 -24.09 19.26
CA GLU A 504 26.08 -25.20 19.13
C GLU A 504 27.53 -24.75 19.33
N ASN A 505 27.88 -23.57 18.79
CA ASN A 505 29.26 -23.10 18.76
C ASN A 505 29.44 -21.78 19.51
N SER A 506 30.67 -21.55 19.94
CA SER A 506 31.12 -20.21 20.37
C SER A 506 31.01 -19.24 19.18
N GLY A 507 30.46 -18.04 19.45
CA GLY A 507 30.18 -17.05 18.42
C GLY A 507 28.77 -17.11 17.82
N ASP A 508 28.05 -18.23 18.01
CA ASP A 508 26.65 -18.33 17.56
C ASP A 508 25.79 -17.23 18.18
N LYS A 509 24.88 -16.71 17.35
CA LYS A 509 23.98 -15.62 17.72
C LYS A 509 22.55 -16.15 17.89
N ALA A 510 21.83 -15.55 18.80
CA ALA A 510 20.40 -15.73 18.98
C ALA A 510 19.75 -14.39 19.32
N ASP A 511 18.49 -14.27 19.00
CA ASP A 511 17.75 -13.06 19.22
C ASP A 511 16.36 -13.42 19.78
N ALA A 512 15.32 -13.38 18.98
CA ALA A 512 13.96 -13.61 19.41
C ALA A 512 13.38 -14.97 19.00
N LEU A 513 12.27 -15.34 19.63
CA LEU A 513 11.39 -16.43 19.23
C LEU A 513 10.00 -15.89 18.87
N LEU A 514 9.42 -16.44 17.82
CA LEU A 514 8.04 -16.15 17.40
C LEU A 514 7.17 -17.40 17.63
N PHE A 515 6.05 -17.22 18.32
CA PHE A 515 5.02 -18.23 18.54
C PHE A 515 3.77 -17.86 17.74
N VAL A 516 3.39 -18.68 16.78
CA VAL A 516 2.21 -18.48 15.92
C VAL A 516 1.19 -19.57 16.23
N ARG A 517 0.00 -19.16 16.69
CA ARG A 517 -1.09 -20.07 16.99
C ARG A 517 -1.73 -20.54 15.68
N LYS A 518 -1.87 -21.85 15.51
CA LYS A 518 -2.60 -22.44 14.39
C LYS A 518 -4.09 -22.18 14.54
N SER A 519 -4.73 -21.74 13.48
CA SER A 519 -6.19 -21.77 13.38
C SER A 519 -6.64 -23.24 13.45
N ASN A 520 -7.68 -23.52 14.23
CA ASN A 520 -8.28 -24.86 14.30
C ASN A 520 -8.93 -25.23 12.99
#